data_bfa1f22ee0f0f4876503a0af8b9f9850
#
_entry.id   bfa1f22ee0f0f4876503a0af8b9f9850
#
_cell.length_a   1.000
_cell.length_b   1.000
_cell.length_c   1.000
_cell.angle_alpha   90.00
_cell.angle_beta   90.00
_cell.angle_gamma   90.00
#
_symmetry.space_group_name_H-M   'P 1'
#
loop_
_entity.id
_entity.type
_entity.pdbx_description
1 polymer ?
#
loop_
_entity_poly.entity_id
_entity_poly.type
_entity_poly.pdbx_seq_one_letter_code
_entity_poly.pdbx_strand_id
1 'polypeptide(L)'
;MLLTACSGSQVQTGTTTSTAVAATSSASVEPTVGAAPTPTSTVAADPTPRSFARLGLNAGAHDGTVTNDLRLQLGASPAKGSYADPYGRTISDERGTWTSAAVRTPFAFDQLVASWDATTPSGTWIDVQMRASGNSRTTKWYTLAIWASGDDTIHRTTVKRQEDADGRVNVDTFEKAVPAAELTSYELRVTLHRTAGLSVTPALTLLTAVASRAGDHALPGAFSGVARDLAVPMLSQETHTGHYPEYDGGGEAWCSPTSTAMVLGFWKAGPNATDLTAFPGASHTDGQVDHAARYTYDWSYEGAGNWPFNTAYAASFGLEAFITRLRSLQEAELFIAAGIPLIASINGELPGFLFTSTNGHLLVIRGFAANGDVITNDPAVRADAQARKVYPRVDFERVWLNSFGTVYVIHPPGVRLPPNVAGLPANW
;
A
#
# COMPACT_ATOMS: atom_id res chain seq x y z
N MET A 1 4.91 -17.53 12.46
CA MET A 1 5.10 -16.43 13.41
C MET A 1 4.01 -15.44 13.07
N LEU A 2 2.94 -15.41 13.85
CA LEU A 2 1.77 -14.58 13.60
C LEU A 2 2.16 -13.11 13.80
N LEU A 3 2.04 -12.29 12.77
CA LEU A 3 2.02 -10.84 12.89
C LEU A 3 0.60 -10.44 13.26
N THR A 4 0.36 -10.26 14.55
CA THR A 4 -0.85 -9.64 15.03
C THR A 4 -0.72 -8.13 14.79
N ALA A 5 -1.57 -7.56 14.00
CA ALA A 5 -1.72 -6.12 13.90
C ALA A 5 -2.16 -5.57 15.26
N CYS A 6 -1.46 -4.56 15.76
CA CYS A 6 -1.84 -3.75 16.92
C CYS A 6 -2.07 -4.47 18.25
N SER A 7 -1.05 -5.05 18.89
CA SER A 7 -1.14 -5.40 20.31
C SER A 7 -0.03 -4.75 21.14
N GLY A 8 -0.41 -3.96 22.13
CA GLY A 8 0.49 -3.27 23.05
C GLY A 8 1.12 -4.21 24.09
N SER A 9 2.39 -4.02 24.38
CA SER A 9 3.09 -4.69 25.47
C SER A 9 3.88 -3.73 26.36
N GLN A 10 3.88 -4.03 27.63
CA GLN A 10 4.26 -3.28 28.82
C GLN A 10 5.75 -2.88 28.92
N VAL A 11 5.96 -1.80 29.66
CA VAL A 11 7.18 -1.02 29.92
C VAL A 11 8.16 -1.71 30.88
N GLN A 12 9.47 -1.55 30.64
CA GLN A 12 10.48 -1.50 31.70
C GLN A 12 11.36 -0.25 31.54
N THR A 13 11.50 0.48 32.66
CA THR A 13 12.23 1.74 32.80
C THR A 13 13.72 1.50 33.09
N GLY A 14 14.60 2.22 32.40
CA GLY A 14 16.02 2.30 32.69
C GLY A 14 16.54 3.74 32.58
N THR A 15 16.93 4.30 33.68
CA THR A 15 17.53 5.63 33.85
C THR A 15 19.00 5.65 33.46
N THR A 16 19.47 6.66 32.70
CA THR A 16 20.90 7.03 32.65
C THR A 16 21.11 8.55 32.57
N THR A 17 22.07 8.97 33.32
CA THR A 17 22.50 10.31 33.68
C THR A 17 23.23 11.09 32.59
N SER A 18 22.99 12.40 32.58
CA SER A 18 23.65 13.42 31.76
C SER A 18 24.99 13.89 32.35
N THR A 19 25.99 14.13 31.49
CA THR A 19 27.17 14.96 31.83
C THR A 19 27.42 16.00 30.75
N ALA A 20 27.48 17.25 31.16
CA ALA A 20 27.77 18.42 30.35
C ALA A 20 29.28 18.65 30.22
N VAL A 21 29.76 19.13 29.08
CA VAL A 21 31.12 19.70 28.91
C VAL A 21 31.05 21.02 28.13
N ALA A 22 31.87 21.95 28.62
CA ALA A 22 31.87 23.37 28.31
C ALA A 22 32.49 23.76 26.95
N ALA A 23 32.11 24.96 26.50
CA ALA A 23 32.59 25.63 25.31
C ALA A 23 33.90 26.39 25.54
N THR A 24 34.80 26.42 24.56
CA THR A 24 35.89 27.38 24.45
C THR A 24 35.88 28.06 23.08
N SER A 25 36.04 29.39 23.10
CA SER A 25 36.09 30.29 21.94
C SER A 25 37.51 30.41 21.39
N SER A 26 37.67 30.60 20.07
CA SER A 26 38.80 31.30 19.49
C SER A 26 38.57 31.78 18.04
N ALA A 27 38.81 33.07 17.89
CA ALA A 27 39.39 33.91 16.82
C ALA A 27 39.18 33.58 15.32
N SER A 28 38.72 34.64 14.64
CA SER A 28 38.56 34.83 13.21
C SER A 28 39.89 34.99 12.45
N VAL A 29 40.00 34.31 11.29
CA VAL A 29 40.96 34.67 10.22
C VAL A 29 40.17 34.65 8.91
N GLU A 30 40.19 35.76 8.16
CA GLU A 30 39.61 35.85 6.82
C GLU A 30 40.45 35.05 5.80
N PRO A 31 39.80 34.32 4.85
CA PRO A 31 40.51 33.78 3.72
C PRO A 31 40.11 34.45 2.39
N THR A 32 41.11 34.68 1.59
CA THR A 32 41.14 35.04 0.17
C THR A 32 40.17 34.21 -0.68
N VAL A 33 39.44 34.91 -1.54
CA VAL A 33 38.51 34.34 -2.54
C VAL A 33 39.29 33.61 -3.63
N GLY A 34 39.31 32.29 -3.59
CA GLY A 34 39.66 31.43 -4.71
C GLY A 34 38.39 30.92 -5.39
N ALA A 35 38.36 30.90 -6.74
CA ALA A 35 37.22 30.44 -7.55
C ALA A 35 36.76 29.05 -7.10
N ALA A 36 35.46 28.93 -6.79
CA ALA A 36 34.85 27.67 -6.40
C ALA A 36 34.84 26.67 -7.58
N PRO A 37 35.20 25.40 -7.37
CA PRO A 37 35.00 24.37 -8.37
C PRO A 37 33.50 24.14 -8.60
N THR A 38 33.07 24.08 -9.85
CA THR A 38 31.73 23.69 -10.26
C THR A 38 31.38 22.33 -9.61
N PRO A 39 30.29 22.20 -8.85
CA PRO A 39 29.95 20.93 -8.26
C PRO A 39 29.56 19.96 -9.37
N THR A 40 30.36 18.96 -9.63
CA THR A 40 29.96 17.76 -10.35
C THR A 40 28.98 17.03 -9.43
N SER A 41 27.70 17.19 -9.69
CA SER A 41 26.63 16.49 -8.94
C SER A 41 26.73 14.99 -9.26
N THR A 42 27.53 14.27 -8.49
CA THR A 42 27.38 12.82 -8.40
C THR A 42 26.08 12.58 -7.66
N VAL A 43 25.04 12.17 -8.40
CA VAL A 43 23.79 11.66 -7.78
C VAL A 43 24.22 10.55 -6.83
N ALA A 44 24.04 10.77 -5.52
CA ALA A 44 24.33 9.75 -4.53
C ALA A 44 23.48 8.51 -4.87
N ALA A 45 24.11 7.33 -4.83
CA ALA A 45 23.37 6.07 -5.03
C ALA A 45 22.20 6.03 -4.05
N ASP A 46 20.99 5.70 -4.55
CA ASP A 46 19.80 5.53 -3.70
C ASP A 46 20.07 4.38 -2.72
N PRO A 47 20.19 4.64 -1.39
CA PRO A 47 20.50 3.60 -0.41
C PRO A 47 19.34 2.59 -0.27
N THR A 48 18.13 2.96 -0.73
CA THR A 48 16.93 2.10 -0.72
C THR A 48 16.28 2.10 -2.10
N PRO A 49 16.84 1.37 -3.08
CA PRO A 49 16.35 1.40 -4.45
C PRO A 49 14.89 0.96 -4.57
N ARG A 50 14.12 1.70 -5.35
CA ARG A 50 12.72 1.42 -5.67
C ARG A 50 12.48 1.58 -7.16
N SER A 51 11.62 0.73 -7.71
CA SER A 51 11.21 0.80 -9.10
C SER A 51 9.72 0.48 -9.19
N PHE A 52 8.95 1.41 -9.71
CA PHE A 52 7.52 1.26 -9.95
C PHE A 52 7.26 1.00 -11.42
N ALA A 53 6.31 0.14 -11.71
CA ALA A 53 5.82 -0.09 -13.06
C ALA A 53 4.29 -0.09 -13.09
N ARG A 54 3.74 0.63 -14.08
CA ARG A 54 2.36 0.51 -14.52
C ARG A 54 2.35 -0.35 -15.77
N LEU A 55 1.68 -1.50 -15.71
CA LEU A 55 1.72 -2.48 -16.78
C LEU A 55 0.67 -2.17 -17.85
N GLY A 56 1.10 -2.16 -19.11
CA GLY A 56 0.19 -1.99 -20.26
C GLY A 56 -0.60 -3.26 -20.52
N LEU A 57 -1.90 -3.24 -20.27
CA LEU A 57 -2.78 -4.42 -20.38
C LEU A 57 -3.04 -4.87 -21.83
N ASN A 58 -2.72 -4.03 -22.82
CA ASN A 58 -2.77 -4.36 -24.23
C ASN A 58 -1.51 -5.08 -24.75
N ALA A 59 -0.47 -5.12 -23.95
CA ALA A 59 0.77 -5.85 -24.22
C ALA A 59 0.80 -7.14 -23.39
N GLY A 60 1.70 -8.07 -23.72
CA GLY A 60 1.79 -9.36 -23.02
C GLY A 60 1.07 -10.49 -23.74
N ALA A 61 0.97 -11.64 -23.08
CA ALA A 61 0.34 -12.84 -23.64
C ALA A 61 -1.10 -12.97 -23.12
N HIS A 62 -2.04 -13.16 -24.04
CA HIS A 62 -3.45 -13.38 -23.78
C HIS A 62 -3.83 -14.83 -24.05
N ASP A 63 -4.44 -15.49 -23.08
CA ASP A 63 -5.04 -16.81 -23.21
C ASP A 63 -6.48 -16.73 -22.68
N GLY A 64 -7.45 -16.70 -23.59
CA GLY A 64 -8.86 -16.52 -23.25
C GLY A 64 -9.23 -15.13 -22.72
N THR A 65 -8.36 -14.14 -22.84
CA THR A 65 -8.59 -12.73 -22.46
C THR A 65 -8.50 -11.80 -23.66
N VAL A 66 -9.03 -10.60 -23.53
CA VAL A 66 -8.95 -9.52 -24.52
C VAL A 66 -8.85 -8.18 -23.81
N THR A 67 -8.14 -7.23 -24.41
CA THR A 67 -8.12 -5.85 -23.93
C THR A 67 -8.89 -4.94 -24.88
N ASN A 68 -9.96 -4.32 -24.38
CA ASN A 68 -10.77 -3.34 -25.07
C ASN A 68 -10.78 -2.04 -24.27
N ASP A 69 -10.53 -0.91 -24.90
CA ASP A 69 -10.52 0.41 -24.26
C ASP A 69 -9.71 0.43 -22.94
N LEU A 70 -8.50 -0.15 -22.97
CA LEU A 70 -7.60 -0.30 -21.83
C LEU A 70 -8.15 -1.19 -20.68
N ARG A 71 -9.22 -1.94 -20.92
CA ARG A 71 -9.83 -2.86 -19.95
C ARG A 71 -9.52 -4.30 -20.36
N LEU A 72 -8.81 -5.02 -19.52
CA LEU A 72 -8.60 -6.46 -19.69
C LEU A 72 -9.85 -7.20 -19.21
N GLN A 73 -10.41 -8.05 -20.07
CA GLN A 73 -11.64 -8.79 -19.84
C GLN A 73 -11.53 -10.23 -20.36
N LEU A 74 -12.50 -11.08 -20.01
CA LEU A 74 -12.63 -12.39 -20.64
C LEU A 74 -12.94 -12.22 -22.13
N GLY A 75 -12.26 -13.01 -22.96
CA GLY A 75 -12.52 -13.12 -24.39
C GLY A 75 -13.80 -13.90 -24.69
N ALA A 76 -14.08 -14.06 -25.98
CA ALA A 76 -15.30 -14.75 -26.44
C ALA A 76 -15.33 -16.26 -26.11
N SER A 77 -14.18 -16.89 -25.92
CA SER A 77 -14.04 -18.33 -25.67
C SER A 77 -13.12 -18.59 -24.48
N PRO A 78 -13.53 -18.24 -23.25
CA PRO A 78 -12.73 -18.54 -22.07
C PRO A 78 -12.66 -20.05 -21.82
N ALA A 79 -11.58 -20.51 -21.20
CA ALA A 79 -11.45 -21.90 -20.82
C ALA A 79 -12.45 -22.26 -19.72
N LYS A 80 -13.06 -23.43 -19.80
CA LYS A 80 -13.96 -23.96 -18.77
C LYS A 80 -13.16 -24.80 -17.79
N GLY A 81 -13.50 -24.70 -16.50
CA GLY A 81 -12.81 -25.42 -15.44
C GLY A 81 -13.60 -25.50 -14.16
N SER A 82 -12.87 -25.83 -13.13
CA SER A 82 -13.36 -25.86 -11.75
C SER A 82 -12.35 -25.13 -10.89
N TYR A 83 -12.81 -24.14 -10.15
CA TYR A 83 -12.03 -23.38 -9.17
C TYR A 83 -12.33 -23.95 -7.78
N ALA A 84 -11.28 -24.38 -7.09
CA ALA A 84 -11.38 -24.76 -5.68
C ALA A 84 -10.85 -23.60 -4.83
N ASP A 85 -11.74 -23.01 -4.03
CA ASP A 85 -11.31 -21.95 -3.12
C ASP A 85 -10.55 -22.54 -1.91
N PRO A 86 -9.72 -21.72 -1.21
CA PRO A 86 -8.98 -22.19 -0.04
C PRO A 86 -9.86 -22.65 1.14
N TYR A 87 -11.17 -22.38 1.08
CA TYR A 87 -12.15 -22.68 2.14
C TYR A 87 -13.01 -23.92 1.83
N GLY A 88 -12.66 -24.67 0.79
CA GLY A 88 -13.28 -25.95 0.45
C GLY A 88 -14.50 -25.86 -0.47
N ARG A 89 -14.83 -24.67 -1.00
CA ARG A 89 -15.86 -24.54 -2.04
C ARG A 89 -15.25 -24.86 -3.41
N THR A 90 -16.05 -25.51 -4.25
CA THR A 90 -15.69 -25.76 -5.65
C THR A 90 -16.73 -25.09 -6.54
N ILE A 91 -16.28 -24.23 -7.44
CA ILE A 91 -17.11 -23.46 -8.35
C ILE A 91 -16.74 -23.83 -9.79
N SER A 92 -17.72 -24.27 -10.58
CA SER A 92 -17.52 -24.40 -12.04
C SER A 92 -17.34 -23.00 -12.60
N ASP A 93 -16.23 -22.78 -13.28
CA ASP A 93 -15.87 -21.46 -13.77
C ASP A 93 -15.49 -21.43 -15.25
N GLU A 94 -15.51 -20.23 -15.81
CA GLU A 94 -14.92 -19.87 -17.08
C GLU A 94 -13.80 -18.87 -16.79
N ARG A 95 -12.62 -19.09 -17.40
CA ARG A 95 -11.42 -18.30 -17.09
C ARG A 95 -10.60 -17.94 -18.31
N GLY A 96 -9.88 -16.84 -18.20
CA GLY A 96 -8.86 -16.43 -19.14
C GLY A 96 -7.68 -15.82 -18.40
N THR A 97 -6.49 -15.97 -18.92
CA THR A 97 -5.25 -15.54 -18.28
C THR A 97 -4.52 -14.53 -19.16
N TRP A 98 -4.03 -13.49 -18.53
CA TRP A 98 -3.09 -12.53 -19.12
C TRP A 98 -1.77 -12.58 -18.37
N THR A 99 -0.66 -12.55 -19.12
CA THR A 99 0.68 -12.52 -18.55
C THR A 99 1.47 -11.36 -19.15
N SER A 100 2.05 -10.52 -18.30
CA SER A 100 2.86 -9.40 -18.75
C SER A 100 4.13 -9.83 -19.47
N ALA A 101 4.71 -8.95 -20.27
CA ALA A 101 6.13 -9.04 -20.57
C ALA A 101 6.96 -8.91 -19.29
N ALA A 102 8.19 -9.41 -19.31
CA ALA A 102 9.11 -9.28 -18.19
C ALA A 102 9.47 -7.81 -17.93
N VAL A 103 9.23 -7.35 -16.73
CA VAL A 103 9.62 -6.01 -16.24
C VAL A 103 11.00 -6.11 -15.62
N ARG A 104 11.97 -5.40 -16.17
CA ARG A 104 13.34 -5.34 -15.64
C ARG A 104 13.45 -4.23 -14.60
N THR A 105 14.10 -4.54 -13.48
CA THR A 105 14.48 -3.54 -12.47
C THR A 105 15.93 -3.11 -12.66
N PRO A 106 16.28 -1.83 -12.39
CA PRO A 106 17.66 -1.35 -12.51
C PRO A 106 18.58 -1.84 -11.37
N PHE A 107 18.06 -2.65 -10.46
CA PHE A 107 18.76 -3.24 -9.31
C PHE A 107 18.18 -4.62 -9.00
N ALA A 108 18.89 -5.43 -8.25
CA ALA A 108 18.35 -6.66 -7.68
C ALA A 108 17.38 -6.31 -6.54
N PHE A 109 16.15 -6.82 -6.60
CA PHE A 109 15.12 -6.53 -5.62
C PHE A 109 14.91 -7.70 -4.64
N ASP A 110 14.44 -7.37 -3.46
CA ASP A 110 14.13 -8.33 -2.39
C ASP A 110 12.63 -8.43 -2.12
N GLN A 111 11.86 -7.39 -2.46
CA GLN A 111 10.43 -7.34 -2.23
C GLN A 111 9.69 -6.78 -3.45
N LEU A 112 8.46 -7.26 -3.61
CA LEU A 112 7.52 -6.76 -4.61
C LEU A 112 6.11 -6.72 -4.04
N VAL A 113 5.44 -5.57 -4.21
CA VAL A 113 4.01 -5.40 -3.93
C VAL A 113 3.32 -5.05 -5.24
N ALA A 114 2.26 -5.77 -5.59
CA ALA A 114 1.40 -5.43 -6.72
C ALA A 114 0.10 -4.78 -6.24
N SER A 115 -0.51 -3.94 -7.06
CA SER A 115 -1.84 -3.40 -6.84
C SER A 115 -2.62 -3.31 -8.16
N TRP A 116 -3.94 -3.28 -8.05
CA TRP A 116 -4.83 -3.38 -9.20
C TRP A 116 -6.13 -2.62 -8.98
N ASP A 117 -6.67 -2.08 -10.07
CA ASP A 117 -8.03 -1.57 -10.13
C ASP A 117 -8.87 -2.54 -10.96
N ALA A 118 -9.78 -3.26 -10.31
CA ALA A 118 -10.58 -4.29 -10.93
C ALA A 118 -12.06 -4.17 -10.54
N THR A 119 -12.92 -4.19 -11.54
CA THR A 119 -14.36 -4.39 -11.35
C THR A 119 -14.65 -5.87 -11.38
N THR A 120 -15.18 -6.43 -10.30
CA THR A 120 -15.56 -7.84 -10.17
C THR A 120 -17.03 -7.95 -9.76
N PRO A 121 -17.98 -7.86 -10.73
CA PRO A 121 -19.40 -8.06 -10.43
C PRO A 121 -19.64 -9.42 -9.78
N SER A 122 -20.77 -9.56 -9.04
CA SER A 122 -21.17 -10.84 -8.42
C SER A 122 -21.00 -12.01 -9.38
N GLY A 123 -20.42 -13.09 -8.91
CA GLY A 123 -20.07 -14.26 -9.69
C GLY A 123 -18.71 -14.17 -10.42
N THR A 124 -17.93 -13.11 -10.18
CA THR A 124 -16.61 -12.93 -10.82
C THR A 124 -15.51 -12.60 -9.81
N TRP A 125 -14.27 -12.97 -10.13
CA TRP A 125 -13.06 -12.68 -9.33
C TRP A 125 -11.81 -12.70 -10.20
N ILE A 126 -10.68 -12.32 -9.60
CA ILE A 126 -9.36 -12.40 -10.23
C ILE A 126 -8.34 -13.04 -9.30
N ASP A 127 -7.38 -13.77 -9.88
CA ASP A 127 -6.15 -14.20 -9.22
C ASP A 127 -5.00 -13.32 -9.73
N VAL A 128 -4.21 -12.76 -8.82
CA VAL A 128 -3.02 -11.98 -9.16
C VAL A 128 -1.79 -12.74 -8.72
N GLN A 129 -0.88 -13.02 -9.66
CA GLN A 129 0.32 -13.80 -9.42
C GLN A 129 1.56 -13.09 -9.93
N MET A 130 2.70 -13.43 -9.37
CA MET A 130 4.01 -12.97 -9.81
C MET A 130 4.99 -14.13 -9.93
N ARG A 131 5.96 -14.01 -10.82
CA ARG A 131 7.22 -14.74 -10.77
C ARG A 131 8.38 -13.80 -11.02
N ALA A 132 9.53 -14.13 -10.49
CA ALA A 132 10.75 -13.33 -10.64
C ALA A 132 11.86 -14.12 -11.31
N SER A 133 12.78 -13.41 -11.96
CA SER A 133 13.92 -14.00 -12.63
C SER A 133 15.19 -13.21 -12.39
N GLY A 134 16.32 -13.92 -12.38
CA GLY A 134 17.67 -13.33 -12.34
C GLY A 134 18.73 -14.44 -12.31
N ASN A 135 19.93 -14.12 -12.78
CA ASN A 135 21.09 -15.03 -12.77
C ASN A 135 20.78 -16.46 -13.22
N SER A 136 20.08 -16.62 -14.34
CA SER A 136 19.67 -17.90 -14.94
C SER A 136 18.66 -18.71 -14.14
N ARG A 137 18.04 -18.13 -13.12
CA ARG A 137 16.98 -18.75 -12.32
C ARG A 137 15.65 -17.99 -12.51
N THR A 138 14.59 -18.73 -12.60
CA THR A 138 13.21 -18.22 -12.55
C THR A 138 12.47 -18.93 -11.42
N THR A 139 11.79 -18.17 -10.59
CA THR A 139 10.98 -18.72 -9.49
C THR A 139 9.72 -19.41 -10.03
N LYS A 140 9.02 -20.14 -9.17
CA LYS A 140 7.64 -20.52 -9.46
C LYS A 140 6.74 -19.26 -9.54
N TRP A 141 5.48 -19.45 -9.90
CA TRP A 141 4.44 -18.45 -9.73
C TRP A 141 3.98 -18.44 -8.26
N TYR A 142 4.02 -17.25 -7.65
CA TYR A 142 3.45 -16.99 -6.32
C TYR A 142 2.12 -16.25 -6.50
N THR A 143 1.07 -16.71 -5.85
CA THR A 143 -0.21 -16.00 -5.82
C THR A 143 -0.14 -14.90 -4.77
N LEU A 144 -0.19 -13.64 -5.21
CA LEU A 144 -0.19 -12.49 -4.33
C LEU A 144 -1.58 -12.29 -3.70
N ALA A 145 -2.64 -12.54 -4.48
CA ALA A 145 -4.00 -12.36 -4.01
C ALA A 145 -5.02 -13.11 -4.88
N ILE A 146 -6.15 -13.42 -4.27
CA ILE A 146 -7.43 -13.74 -4.89
C ILE A 146 -8.37 -12.61 -4.50
N TRP A 147 -8.90 -11.88 -5.48
CA TRP A 147 -9.69 -10.67 -5.24
C TRP A 147 -11.08 -10.75 -5.86
N ALA A 148 -12.08 -10.39 -5.05
CA ALA A 148 -13.42 -10.02 -5.46
C ALA A 148 -13.86 -8.79 -4.66
N SER A 149 -14.52 -7.82 -5.29
CA SER A 149 -15.05 -6.63 -4.60
C SER A 149 -16.19 -6.99 -3.63
N GLY A 150 -16.99 -8.01 -3.95
CA GLY A 150 -17.98 -8.61 -3.04
C GLY A 150 -17.42 -9.80 -2.26
N ASP A 151 -18.27 -10.44 -1.47
CA ASP A 151 -17.96 -11.65 -0.67
C ASP A 151 -19.01 -12.78 -0.85
N ASP A 152 -19.95 -12.59 -1.76
CA ASP A 152 -21.04 -13.51 -2.06
C ASP A 152 -20.62 -14.74 -2.86
N THR A 153 -19.62 -14.60 -3.73
CA THR A 153 -19.14 -15.66 -4.63
C THR A 153 -17.96 -16.41 -4.04
N ILE A 154 -16.90 -15.68 -3.72
CA ILE A 154 -15.70 -16.18 -3.08
C ILE A 154 -15.30 -15.24 -1.93
N HIS A 155 -14.47 -15.74 -1.03
CA HIS A 155 -13.77 -14.89 -0.08
C HIS A 155 -12.49 -14.35 -0.69
N ARG A 156 -12.32 -13.00 -0.71
CA ARG A 156 -11.02 -12.42 -1.06
C ARG A 156 -9.97 -12.83 -0.04
N THR A 157 -8.79 -13.17 -0.51
CA THR A 157 -7.80 -13.78 0.38
C THR A 157 -6.39 -13.72 -0.18
N THR A 158 -5.41 -13.67 0.72
CA THR A 158 -4.06 -14.11 0.43
C THR A 158 -3.99 -15.64 0.38
N VAL A 159 -2.93 -16.18 -0.21
CA VAL A 159 -2.69 -17.62 -0.26
C VAL A 159 -1.49 -17.97 0.63
N LYS A 160 -1.77 -18.73 1.69
CA LYS A 160 -0.74 -19.20 2.64
C LYS A 160 0.06 -20.37 2.09
N ARG A 161 1.21 -20.69 2.70
CA ARG A 161 2.04 -21.88 2.46
C ARG A 161 2.61 -21.97 1.04
N GLN A 162 3.09 -20.84 0.55
CA GLN A 162 3.75 -20.74 -0.76
C GLN A 162 5.28 -20.64 -0.65
N GLU A 163 5.83 -20.60 0.56
CA GLU A 163 7.27 -20.45 0.80
C GLU A 163 8.07 -21.60 0.19
N ASP A 164 9.24 -21.26 -0.32
CA ASP A 164 10.27 -22.19 -0.81
C ASP A 164 11.66 -21.56 -0.72
N ALA A 165 12.64 -22.17 -1.40
CA ALA A 165 14.02 -21.68 -1.39
C ALA A 165 14.22 -20.34 -2.11
N ASP A 166 13.26 -19.86 -2.90
CA ASP A 166 13.35 -18.60 -3.64
C ASP A 166 12.69 -17.45 -2.90
N GLY A 167 11.60 -17.71 -2.18
CA GLY A 167 10.87 -16.67 -1.48
C GLY A 167 9.55 -17.13 -0.87
N ARG A 168 8.79 -16.15 -0.41
CA ARG A 168 7.45 -16.32 0.17
C ARG A 168 6.56 -15.13 -0.16
N VAL A 169 5.26 -15.29 0.04
CA VAL A 169 4.32 -14.18 0.10
C VAL A 169 3.92 -13.97 1.56
N ASN A 170 4.19 -12.80 2.08
CA ASN A 170 3.83 -12.37 3.42
C ASN A 170 2.66 -11.37 3.29
N VAL A 171 1.46 -11.84 3.54
CA VAL A 171 0.18 -11.15 3.31
C VAL A 171 0.05 -10.70 1.84
N ASP A 172 0.60 -9.56 1.49
CA ASP A 172 0.48 -8.87 0.20
C ASP A 172 1.83 -8.61 -0.49
N THR A 173 2.92 -8.97 0.19
CA THR A 173 4.27 -8.69 -0.26
C THR A 173 5.02 -9.99 -0.59
N PHE A 174 5.52 -10.09 -1.81
CA PHE A 174 6.55 -11.09 -2.10
C PHE A 174 7.86 -10.68 -1.43
N GLU A 175 8.48 -11.61 -0.72
CA GLU A 175 9.79 -11.47 -0.07
C GLU A 175 10.74 -12.55 -0.57
N LYS A 176 11.89 -12.13 -1.09
CA LYS A 176 12.96 -13.03 -1.51
C LYS A 176 13.56 -13.76 -0.30
N ALA A 177 13.78 -15.06 -0.40
CA ALA A 177 14.51 -15.82 0.62
C ALA A 177 15.98 -15.40 0.70
N VAL A 178 16.58 -15.59 1.87
CA VAL A 178 18.01 -15.33 2.09
C VAL A 178 18.67 -16.64 2.60
N PRO A 179 19.73 -17.14 1.95
CA PRO A 179 20.34 -16.66 0.71
C PRO A 179 19.64 -17.23 -0.53
N ALA A 180 19.10 -16.39 -1.40
CA ALA A 180 18.58 -16.81 -2.69
C ALA A 180 19.29 -16.05 -3.83
N ALA A 181 19.09 -16.52 -5.07
CA ALA A 181 19.60 -15.84 -6.25
C ALA A 181 19.09 -14.39 -6.32
N GLU A 182 19.90 -13.49 -6.86
CA GLU A 182 19.46 -12.13 -7.11
C GLU A 182 18.37 -12.08 -8.18
N LEU A 183 17.29 -11.34 -7.91
CA LEU A 183 16.16 -11.15 -8.78
C LEU A 183 16.22 -9.78 -9.42
N THR A 184 16.23 -9.71 -10.75
CA THR A 184 16.39 -8.46 -11.52
C THR A 184 15.28 -8.20 -12.52
N SER A 185 14.30 -9.09 -12.58
CA SER A 185 13.09 -8.91 -13.38
C SER A 185 11.94 -9.71 -12.79
N TYR A 186 10.73 -9.32 -13.13
CA TYR A 186 9.52 -10.02 -12.73
C TYR A 186 8.47 -9.99 -13.86
N GLU A 187 7.53 -10.91 -13.77
CA GLU A 187 6.31 -10.93 -14.58
C GLU A 187 5.11 -10.99 -13.64
N LEU A 188 4.04 -10.31 -14.01
CA LEU A 188 2.73 -10.46 -13.37
C LEU A 188 1.81 -11.25 -14.26
N ARG A 189 0.96 -12.06 -13.64
CA ARG A 189 -0.08 -12.81 -14.31
C ARG A 189 -1.41 -12.57 -13.61
N VAL A 190 -2.46 -12.28 -14.38
CA VAL A 190 -3.82 -12.14 -13.87
C VAL A 190 -4.71 -13.16 -14.57
N THR A 191 -5.39 -13.98 -13.77
CA THR A 191 -6.44 -14.86 -14.26
C THR A 191 -7.78 -14.25 -13.89
N LEU A 192 -8.60 -13.99 -14.89
CA LEU A 192 -9.96 -13.51 -14.75
C LEU A 192 -10.90 -14.72 -14.70
N HIS A 193 -11.82 -14.72 -13.74
CA HIS A 193 -12.77 -15.81 -13.54
C HIS A 193 -14.20 -15.29 -13.51
N ARG A 194 -15.12 -16.12 -14.02
CA ARG A 194 -16.56 -15.98 -13.78
C ARG A 194 -17.17 -17.35 -13.52
N THR A 195 -18.21 -17.38 -12.71
CA THR A 195 -19.02 -18.59 -12.50
C THR A 195 -19.60 -19.04 -13.85
N ALA A 196 -19.49 -20.33 -14.15
CA ALA A 196 -19.95 -20.88 -15.42
C ALA A 196 -21.44 -20.59 -15.67
N GLY A 197 -21.75 -20.19 -16.89
CA GLY A 197 -23.11 -19.83 -17.32
C GLY A 197 -23.51 -18.38 -17.06
N LEU A 198 -22.70 -17.58 -16.39
CA LEU A 198 -22.93 -16.14 -16.28
C LEU A 198 -22.43 -15.41 -17.54
N SER A 199 -23.06 -14.28 -17.87
CA SER A 199 -22.67 -13.40 -18.98
C SER A 199 -21.81 -12.23 -18.54
N VAL A 200 -21.75 -11.93 -17.23
CA VAL A 200 -20.91 -10.86 -16.68
C VAL A 200 -19.42 -11.20 -16.83
N THR A 201 -18.58 -10.19 -16.91
CA THR A 201 -17.13 -10.39 -16.98
C THR A 201 -16.43 -9.46 -15.99
N PRO A 202 -15.39 -9.93 -15.27
CA PRO A 202 -14.53 -9.03 -14.53
C PRO A 202 -13.74 -8.16 -15.50
N ALA A 203 -13.34 -6.98 -15.05
CA ALA A 203 -12.54 -6.06 -15.85
C ALA A 203 -11.42 -5.47 -14.99
N LEU A 204 -10.18 -5.61 -15.47
CA LEU A 204 -9.00 -4.98 -14.87
C LEU A 204 -8.65 -3.74 -15.70
N THR A 205 -8.47 -2.60 -15.02
CA THR A 205 -8.14 -1.31 -15.65
C THR A 205 -6.77 -0.78 -15.28
N LEU A 206 -6.24 -1.20 -14.14
CA LEU A 206 -4.89 -0.88 -13.68
C LEU A 206 -4.24 -2.13 -13.11
N LEU A 207 -2.96 -2.32 -13.42
CA LEU A 207 -2.07 -3.25 -12.74
C LEU A 207 -0.71 -2.59 -12.56
N THR A 208 -0.28 -2.51 -11.32
CA THR A 208 0.99 -1.89 -10.96
C THR A 208 1.82 -2.82 -10.09
N ALA A 209 3.12 -2.56 -10.02
CA ALA A 209 3.99 -3.17 -9.03
C ALA A 209 5.10 -2.22 -8.62
N VAL A 210 5.45 -2.24 -7.35
CA VAL A 210 6.65 -1.62 -6.82
C VAL A 210 7.60 -2.72 -6.36
N ALA A 211 8.79 -2.76 -6.98
CA ALA A 211 9.91 -3.57 -6.57
C ALA A 211 10.87 -2.73 -5.72
N SER A 212 11.39 -3.29 -4.65
CA SER A 212 12.32 -2.59 -3.76
C SER A 212 13.40 -3.53 -3.24
N ARG A 213 14.53 -2.95 -2.84
CA ARG A 213 15.58 -3.65 -2.12
C ARG A 213 15.53 -3.21 -0.66
N ALA A 214 15.57 -4.20 0.23
CA ALA A 214 15.82 -3.94 1.64
C ALA A 214 17.24 -3.35 1.78
N GLY A 215 17.37 -2.25 2.49
CA GLY A 215 18.64 -1.58 2.70
C GLY A 215 18.61 -0.76 3.97
N ASP A 216 19.73 -0.16 4.30
CA ASP A 216 19.79 0.79 5.40
C ASP A 216 18.80 1.93 5.14
N HIS A 217 18.14 2.38 6.19
CA HIS A 217 17.18 3.48 6.09
C HIS A 217 17.89 4.72 5.54
N ALA A 218 17.30 5.36 4.54
CA ALA A 218 17.79 6.63 4.06
C ALA A 218 17.83 7.65 5.22
N LEU A 219 18.80 8.56 5.18
CA LEU A 219 18.81 9.68 6.10
C LEU A 219 17.54 10.52 5.89
N PRO A 220 16.94 11.04 6.99
CA PRO A 220 15.76 11.88 6.88
C PRO A 220 15.95 12.99 5.86
N GLY A 221 14.99 13.13 4.94
CA GLY A 221 15.02 14.19 3.93
C GLY A 221 14.76 15.56 4.54
N ALA A 222 15.50 16.59 4.11
CA ALA A 222 15.26 17.96 4.54
C ALA A 222 13.86 18.43 4.08
N PHE A 223 13.21 19.30 4.86
CA PHE A 223 11.94 19.91 4.49
C PHE A 223 12.09 20.80 3.24
N SER A 224 11.24 20.61 2.22
CA SER A 224 11.30 21.38 0.96
C SER A 224 10.55 22.72 1.02
N GLY A 225 9.86 23.02 2.13
CA GLY A 225 9.09 24.23 2.30
C GLY A 225 7.60 24.13 1.94
N VAL A 226 7.11 22.94 1.63
CA VAL A 226 5.67 22.70 1.35
C VAL A 226 4.87 22.69 2.65
N ALA A 227 4.48 23.87 3.13
CA ALA A 227 3.56 24.02 4.25
C ALA A 227 2.09 24.01 3.73
N ARG A 228 1.39 22.90 3.97
CA ARG A 228 0.00 22.71 3.50
C ARG A 228 -0.71 21.71 4.40
N ASP A 229 -2.00 21.94 4.65
CA ASP A 229 -2.88 21.03 5.39
C ASP A 229 -4.14 20.79 4.54
N LEU A 230 -4.33 19.57 4.05
CA LEU A 230 -5.49 19.17 3.26
C LEU A 230 -6.67 18.87 4.18
N ALA A 231 -7.88 19.28 3.78
CA ALA A 231 -9.09 19.10 4.58
C ALA A 231 -9.63 17.66 4.52
N VAL A 232 -8.80 16.69 4.89
CA VAL A 232 -9.20 15.28 4.95
C VAL A 232 -10.15 15.08 6.13
N PRO A 233 -11.33 14.44 5.94
CA PRO A 233 -12.23 14.08 7.04
C PRO A 233 -11.51 13.30 8.14
N MET A 234 -11.93 13.50 9.38
CA MET A 234 -11.35 12.84 10.55
C MET A 234 -12.28 11.71 10.97
N LEU A 235 -11.74 10.50 11.09
CA LEU A 235 -12.43 9.30 11.57
C LEU A 235 -11.55 8.57 12.58
N SER A 236 -12.18 7.92 13.55
CA SER A 236 -11.52 7.10 14.56
C SER A 236 -11.83 5.63 14.32
N GLN A 237 -10.83 4.77 14.37
CA GLN A 237 -11.03 3.32 14.38
C GLN A 237 -11.63 2.84 15.71
N GLU A 238 -11.30 3.53 16.82
CA GLU A 238 -11.71 3.11 18.17
C GLU A 238 -13.21 3.30 18.43
N THR A 239 -13.89 4.18 17.70
CA THR A 239 -15.35 4.33 17.79
C THR A 239 -16.10 3.13 17.22
N HIS A 240 -15.39 2.24 16.51
CA HIS A 240 -15.91 1.00 15.92
C HIS A 240 -15.58 -0.26 16.73
N THR A 241 -15.01 -0.13 17.92
CA THR A 241 -14.64 -1.27 18.78
C THR A 241 -15.88 -2.13 19.08
N GLY A 242 -15.78 -3.43 18.74
CA GLY A 242 -16.86 -4.41 18.90
C GLY A 242 -17.81 -4.50 17.71
N HIS A 243 -17.65 -3.69 16.65
CA HIS A 243 -18.42 -3.83 15.44
C HIS A 243 -17.96 -5.04 14.62
N TYR A 244 -18.88 -5.81 14.10
CA TYR A 244 -18.63 -6.92 13.17
C TYR A 244 -17.47 -7.83 13.60
N PRO A 245 -17.65 -8.68 14.64
CA PRO A 245 -16.61 -9.61 15.10
C PRO A 245 -16.07 -10.52 13.99
N GLU A 246 -16.89 -10.79 12.97
CA GLU A 246 -16.49 -11.57 11.79
C GLU A 246 -15.47 -10.88 10.89
N TYR A 247 -15.24 -9.57 11.06
CA TYR A 247 -14.23 -8.76 10.37
C TYR A 247 -13.21 -8.18 11.36
N ASP A 248 -12.84 -8.94 12.38
CA ASP A 248 -11.86 -8.62 13.43
C ASP A 248 -12.32 -7.59 14.47
N GLY A 249 -13.63 -7.27 14.52
CA GLY A 249 -14.24 -6.59 15.67
C GLY A 249 -13.98 -5.09 15.82
N GLY A 250 -13.47 -4.40 14.81
CA GLY A 250 -13.22 -2.95 14.86
C GLY A 250 -12.05 -2.57 15.78
N GLY A 251 -12.01 -1.30 16.18
CA GLY A 251 -10.97 -0.78 17.06
C GLY A 251 -9.57 -0.90 16.44
N GLU A 252 -8.60 -1.38 17.22
CA GLU A 252 -7.18 -1.47 16.82
C GLU A 252 -6.94 -2.24 15.50
N ALA A 253 -7.85 -3.09 15.07
CA ALA A 253 -7.72 -3.88 13.85
C ALA A 253 -8.00 -3.09 12.55
N TRP A 254 -8.66 -1.92 12.63
CA TRP A 254 -9.22 -1.24 11.47
C TRP A 254 -8.51 0.05 11.05
N CYS A 255 -7.22 0.20 11.34
CA CYS A 255 -6.46 1.40 10.95
C CYS A 255 -6.44 1.62 9.42
N SER A 256 -6.28 0.56 8.62
CA SER A 256 -6.23 0.65 7.17
C SER A 256 -7.58 1.01 6.53
N PRO A 257 -8.70 0.31 6.80
CA PRO A 257 -9.99 0.69 6.25
C PRO A 257 -10.48 2.06 6.72
N THR A 258 -10.18 2.47 7.97
CA THR A 258 -10.51 3.81 8.48
C THR A 258 -9.75 4.90 7.71
N SER A 259 -8.44 4.71 7.50
CA SER A 259 -7.62 5.62 6.71
C SER A 259 -8.11 5.70 5.26
N THR A 260 -8.50 4.56 4.68
CA THR A 260 -9.07 4.50 3.33
C THR A 260 -10.40 5.25 3.25
N ALA A 261 -11.29 5.08 4.23
CA ALA A 261 -12.56 5.81 4.32
C ALA A 261 -12.33 7.34 4.42
N MET A 262 -11.33 7.80 5.19
CA MET A 262 -10.95 9.21 5.26
C MET A 262 -10.54 9.78 3.91
N VAL A 263 -9.71 9.06 3.15
CA VAL A 263 -9.25 9.51 1.82
C VAL A 263 -10.37 9.45 0.79
N LEU A 264 -11.23 8.43 0.83
CA LEU A 264 -12.45 8.38 0.02
C LEU A 264 -13.35 9.58 0.29
N GLY A 265 -13.60 9.91 1.56
CA GLY A 265 -14.37 11.08 1.96
C GLY A 265 -13.76 12.40 1.48
N PHE A 266 -12.43 12.53 1.46
CA PHE A 266 -11.72 13.70 0.90
C PHE A 266 -12.03 13.88 -0.59
N TRP A 267 -12.07 12.80 -1.35
CA TRP A 267 -12.42 12.83 -2.77
C TRP A 267 -13.93 12.81 -3.05
N LYS A 268 -14.75 12.83 -2.01
CA LYS A 268 -16.23 12.71 -2.11
C LYS A 268 -16.64 11.42 -2.85
N ALA A 269 -15.88 10.37 -2.65
CA ALA A 269 -16.11 9.03 -3.13
C ALA A 269 -16.43 8.10 -1.93
N GLY A 270 -16.72 6.83 -2.22
CA GLY A 270 -17.04 5.84 -1.19
C GLY A 270 -18.48 5.35 -1.25
N PRO A 271 -18.90 4.51 -0.30
CA PRO A 271 -20.23 3.92 -0.28
C PRO A 271 -21.31 5.00 -0.17
N ASN A 272 -22.35 4.88 -0.97
CA ASN A 272 -23.50 5.78 -0.93
C ASN A 272 -24.51 5.32 0.15
N ALA A 273 -25.56 6.11 0.37
CA ALA A 273 -26.56 5.81 1.38
C ALA A 273 -27.27 4.45 1.17
N THR A 274 -27.44 4.01 -0.08
CA THR A 274 -28.01 2.70 -0.40
C THR A 274 -27.07 1.58 0.01
N ASP A 275 -25.77 1.71 -0.30
CA ASP A 275 -24.74 0.74 0.10
C ASP A 275 -24.70 0.59 1.61
N LEU A 276 -24.68 1.72 2.34
CA LEU A 276 -24.67 1.72 3.80
C LEU A 276 -25.95 1.16 4.40
N THR A 277 -27.13 1.46 3.82
CA THR A 277 -28.42 0.93 4.31
C THR A 277 -28.53 -0.58 4.09
N ALA A 278 -27.96 -1.10 3.01
CA ALA A 278 -27.93 -2.53 2.73
C ALA A 278 -26.95 -3.30 3.65
N PHE A 279 -26.07 -2.58 4.33
CA PHE A 279 -25.07 -3.17 5.21
C PHE A 279 -25.68 -3.48 6.59
N PRO A 280 -25.57 -4.71 7.11
CA PRO A 280 -26.05 -5.05 8.45
C PRO A 280 -25.42 -4.13 9.50
N GLY A 281 -26.22 -3.53 10.39
CA GLY A 281 -25.74 -2.57 11.39
C GLY A 281 -25.59 -1.14 10.88
N ALA A 282 -26.25 -0.77 9.80
CA ALA A 282 -26.24 0.59 9.20
C ALA A 282 -26.58 1.75 10.16
N SER A 283 -26.99 1.45 11.40
CA SER A 283 -27.24 2.45 12.45
C SER A 283 -25.96 2.93 13.14
N HIS A 284 -24.80 2.37 12.83
CA HIS A 284 -23.54 2.82 13.39
C HIS A 284 -23.15 4.19 12.84
N THR A 285 -22.54 5.02 13.69
CA THR A 285 -21.89 6.25 13.24
C THR A 285 -20.74 5.87 12.31
N ASP A 286 -20.53 6.67 11.25
CA ASP A 286 -19.44 6.47 10.28
C ASP A 286 -19.43 5.07 9.62
N GLY A 287 -20.61 4.56 9.26
CA GLY A 287 -20.79 3.26 8.62
C GLY A 287 -19.92 3.01 7.37
N GLN A 288 -19.33 4.06 6.77
CA GLN A 288 -18.34 3.93 5.71
C GLN A 288 -17.05 3.24 6.18
N VAL A 289 -16.70 3.30 7.47
CA VAL A 289 -15.57 2.57 8.06
C VAL A 289 -15.91 1.09 8.15
N ASP A 290 -17.09 0.77 8.69
CA ASP A 290 -17.59 -0.61 8.78
C ASP A 290 -17.68 -1.26 7.39
N HIS A 291 -18.18 -0.51 6.41
CA HIS A 291 -18.24 -0.95 5.01
C HIS A 291 -16.84 -1.21 4.44
N ALA A 292 -15.90 -0.29 4.66
CA ALA A 292 -14.52 -0.48 4.20
C ALA A 292 -13.88 -1.71 4.84
N ALA A 293 -14.05 -1.91 6.15
CA ALA A 293 -13.51 -3.07 6.86
C ALA A 293 -14.01 -4.38 6.27
N ARG A 294 -15.33 -4.52 6.01
CA ARG A 294 -15.91 -5.70 5.37
C ARG A 294 -15.31 -5.96 4.00
N TYR A 295 -15.27 -4.93 3.14
CA TYR A 295 -14.89 -5.09 1.74
C TYR A 295 -13.38 -5.03 1.48
N THR A 296 -12.56 -4.92 2.55
CA THR A 296 -11.10 -5.08 2.52
C THR A 296 -10.61 -6.27 3.34
N TYR A 297 -11.51 -6.94 4.09
CA TYR A 297 -11.15 -8.07 4.94
C TYR A 297 -10.55 -9.22 4.13
N ASP A 298 -9.36 -9.64 4.53
CA ASP A 298 -8.63 -10.78 3.96
C ASP A 298 -8.85 -12.00 4.85
N TRP A 299 -9.55 -12.97 4.32
CA TRP A 299 -10.01 -14.12 5.07
C TRP A 299 -8.92 -15.09 5.53
N SER A 300 -7.77 -15.14 4.84
CA SER A 300 -6.62 -15.92 5.31
C SER A 300 -5.74 -15.15 6.27
N TYR A 301 -5.55 -13.86 6.05
CA TYR A 301 -4.84 -12.98 6.96
C TYR A 301 -5.64 -12.76 8.25
N GLU A 302 -6.96 -12.85 8.18
CA GLU A 302 -7.91 -12.59 9.27
C GLU A 302 -7.84 -11.13 9.74
N GLY A 303 -7.85 -10.19 8.79
CA GLY A 303 -7.76 -8.76 9.09
C GLY A 303 -8.00 -7.89 7.86
N ALA A 304 -8.26 -6.59 8.08
CA ALA A 304 -8.53 -5.60 7.04
C ALA A 304 -7.29 -4.78 6.61
N GLY A 305 -6.10 -5.18 7.05
CA GLY A 305 -4.84 -4.47 6.82
C GLY A 305 -4.13 -4.78 5.50
N ASN A 306 -4.65 -5.67 4.64
CA ASN A 306 -4.07 -5.99 3.34
C ASN A 306 -4.04 -4.74 2.44
N TRP A 307 -2.83 -4.31 2.05
CA TRP A 307 -2.63 -3.03 1.36
C TRP A 307 -3.30 -2.99 -0.02
N PRO A 308 -3.05 -3.95 -0.93
CA PRO A 308 -3.73 -4.00 -2.22
C PRO A 308 -5.25 -4.10 -2.13
N PHE A 309 -5.80 -4.76 -1.11
CA PHE A 309 -7.26 -4.85 -0.94
C PHE A 309 -7.87 -3.49 -0.61
N ASN A 310 -7.19 -2.67 0.19
CA ASN A 310 -7.63 -1.32 0.48
C ASN A 310 -7.57 -0.41 -0.76
N THR A 311 -6.52 -0.49 -1.58
CA THR A 311 -6.46 0.28 -2.83
C THR A 311 -7.47 -0.22 -3.85
N ALA A 312 -7.65 -1.53 -4.02
CA ALA A 312 -8.66 -2.09 -4.92
C ALA A 312 -10.10 -1.74 -4.48
N TYR A 313 -10.36 -1.69 -3.16
CA TYR A 313 -11.61 -1.20 -2.62
C TYR A 313 -11.83 0.27 -2.97
N ALA A 314 -10.83 1.13 -2.79
CA ALA A 314 -10.93 2.54 -3.16
C ALA A 314 -11.19 2.72 -4.67
N ALA A 315 -10.55 1.92 -5.52
CA ALA A 315 -10.75 1.93 -6.96
C ALA A 315 -12.18 1.55 -7.37
N SER A 316 -12.89 0.74 -6.58
CA SER A 316 -14.28 0.37 -6.87
C SER A 316 -15.24 1.56 -6.87
N PHE A 317 -14.83 2.70 -6.32
CA PHE A 317 -15.58 3.97 -6.31
C PHE A 317 -15.13 4.95 -7.41
N GLY A 318 -14.49 4.45 -8.47
CA GLY A 318 -14.10 5.26 -9.64
C GLY A 318 -12.84 6.08 -9.45
N LEU A 319 -12.06 5.80 -8.42
CA LEU A 319 -10.72 6.35 -8.21
C LEU A 319 -9.66 5.46 -8.88
N GLU A 320 -8.49 6.01 -9.09
CA GLU A 320 -7.28 5.28 -9.41
C GLU A 320 -6.49 5.10 -8.12
N ALA A 321 -6.08 3.86 -7.82
CA ALA A 321 -5.45 3.57 -6.55
C ALA A 321 -4.33 2.52 -6.69
N PHE A 322 -3.20 2.77 -6.05
CA PHE A 322 -2.05 1.86 -6.08
C PHE A 322 -1.16 1.99 -4.85
N ILE A 323 -0.35 0.97 -4.61
CA ILE A 323 0.71 0.97 -3.60
C ILE A 323 2.01 1.41 -4.24
N THR A 324 2.73 2.27 -3.52
CA THR A 324 4.13 2.54 -3.85
C THR A 324 4.98 2.73 -2.60
N ARG A 325 6.29 2.89 -2.81
CA ARG A 325 7.28 3.13 -1.77
C ARG A 325 8.05 4.40 -2.08
N LEU A 326 7.86 5.42 -1.26
CA LEU A 326 8.57 6.69 -1.38
C LEU A 326 9.91 6.60 -0.66
N ARG A 327 10.89 7.40 -1.12
CA ARG A 327 12.26 7.39 -0.59
C ARG A 327 12.43 8.28 0.63
N SER A 328 11.62 9.36 0.71
CA SER A 328 11.70 10.35 1.78
C SER A 328 10.39 11.13 1.89
N LEU A 329 10.22 11.87 2.99
CA LEU A 329 9.10 12.80 3.14
C LEU A 329 9.13 13.93 2.09
N GLN A 330 10.26 14.24 1.45
CA GLN A 330 10.28 15.18 0.31
C GLN A 330 9.44 14.69 -0.87
N GLU A 331 9.46 13.38 -1.16
CA GLU A 331 8.58 12.82 -2.19
C GLU A 331 7.10 12.89 -1.75
N ALA A 332 6.79 12.66 -0.47
CA ALA A 332 5.43 12.84 0.06
C ALA A 332 4.97 14.30 -0.04
N GLU A 333 5.85 15.27 0.17
CA GLU A 333 5.56 16.70 0.00
C GLU A 333 5.13 17.05 -1.43
N LEU A 334 5.66 16.35 -2.45
CA LEU A 334 5.21 16.53 -3.84
C LEU A 334 3.74 16.15 -4.03
N PHE A 335 3.30 15.06 -3.41
CA PHE A 335 1.89 14.63 -3.45
C PHE A 335 0.99 15.63 -2.71
N ILE A 336 1.41 16.07 -1.52
CA ILE A 336 0.67 17.09 -0.75
C ILE A 336 0.59 18.41 -1.52
N ALA A 337 1.67 18.84 -2.19
CA ALA A 337 1.67 20.01 -3.05
C ALA A 337 0.70 19.85 -4.24
N ALA A 338 0.60 18.64 -4.80
CA ALA A 338 -0.38 18.31 -5.83
C ALA A 338 -1.84 18.19 -5.30
N GLY A 339 -2.05 18.24 -3.99
CA GLY A 339 -3.38 18.10 -3.37
C GLY A 339 -3.81 16.66 -3.13
N ILE A 340 -2.89 15.72 -3.10
CA ILE A 340 -3.12 14.29 -2.94
C ILE A 340 -2.69 13.85 -1.54
N PRO A 341 -3.61 13.51 -0.63
CA PRO A 341 -3.26 12.90 0.65
C PRO A 341 -2.75 11.48 0.43
N LEU A 342 -1.89 10.99 1.32
CA LEU A 342 -1.31 9.65 1.26
C LEU A 342 -1.71 8.85 2.50
N ILE A 343 -1.95 7.55 2.35
CA ILE A 343 -2.06 6.66 3.50
C ILE A 343 -0.69 6.02 3.69
N ALA A 344 -0.06 6.25 4.83
CA ALA A 344 1.29 5.78 5.14
C ALA A 344 1.25 4.58 6.10
N SER A 345 2.05 3.56 5.81
CA SER A 345 2.30 2.45 6.73
C SER A 345 3.49 2.80 7.63
N ILE A 346 3.32 2.69 8.94
CA ILE A 346 4.37 2.95 9.93
C ILE A 346 4.64 1.74 10.83
N ASN A 347 5.86 1.64 11.34
CA ASN A 347 6.28 0.59 12.27
C ASN A 347 7.28 1.16 13.29
N GLY A 348 7.00 1.03 14.58
CA GLY A 348 7.86 1.48 15.66
C GLY A 348 7.17 2.44 16.64
N GLU A 349 7.98 3.13 17.42
CA GLU A 349 7.52 4.08 18.44
C GLU A 349 7.38 5.47 17.84
N LEU A 350 6.22 6.10 18.05
CA LEU A 350 5.93 7.45 17.61
C LEU A 350 5.41 8.29 18.78
N PRO A 351 6.11 9.39 19.15
CA PRO A 351 5.70 10.23 20.28
C PRO A 351 4.29 10.80 20.08
N GLY A 352 3.43 10.65 21.10
CA GLY A 352 2.02 11.09 21.02
C GLY A 352 1.06 10.13 20.34
N PHE A 353 1.54 8.96 19.88
CA PHE A 353 0.71 7.86 19.43
C PHE A 353 -0.06 7.24 20.62
N LEU A 354 -1.28 6.79 20.38
CA LEU A 354 -2.14 6.28 21.47
C LEU A 354 -1.56 5.02 22.14
N PHE A 355 -0.91 4.17 21.37
CA PHE A 355 -0.38 2.86 21.82
C PHE A 355 1.14 2.83 22.00
N THR A 356 1.82 3.93 22.18
CA THR A 356 3.28 4.08 22.32
C THR A 356 4.10 3.53 21.15
N SER A 357 3.85 2.30 20.70
CA SER A 357 4.51 1.68 19.54
C SER A 357 3.55 0.81 18.74
N THR A 358 3.90 0.51 17.49
CA THR A 358 3.15 -0.38 16.62
C THR A 358 4.08 -1.30 15.82
N ASN A 359 3.60 -2.53 15.53
CA ASN A 359 4.23 -3.46 14.59
C ASN A 359 3.71 -3.29 13.16
N GLY A 360 2.77 -2.38 12.94
CA GLY A 360 2.17 -2.02 11.67
C GLY A 360 0.93 -1.18 11.92
N HIS A 361 0.90 0.05 11.38
CA HIS A 361 -0.23 0.96 11.52
C HIS A 361 -0.36 1.81 10.25
N LEU A 362 -1.59 2.10 9.86
CA LEU A 362 -1.92 2.93 8.71
C LEU A 362 -2.56 4.22 9.20
N LEU A 363 -2.06 5.35 8.69
CA LEU A 363 -2.59 6.67 8.97
C LEU A 363 -2.46 7.57 7.75
N VAL A 364 -3.20 8.67 7.71
CA VAL A 364 -3.21 9.57 6.55
C VAL A 364 -2.21 10.72 6.77
N ILE A 365 -1.21 10.85 5.88
CA ILE A 365 -0.46 12.09 5.74
C ILE A 365 -1.38 13.07 4.99
N ARG A 366 -1.82 14.11 5.68
CA ARG A 366 -2.68 15.15 5.11
C ARG A 366 -1.95 16.46 4.84
N GLY A 367 -0.72 16.59 5.36
CA GLY A 367 0.02 17.82 5.16
C GLY A 367 1.33 17.92 5.92
N PHE A 368 1.92 19.11 5.84
CA PHE A 368 3.12 19.50 6.56
C PHE A 368 2.95 20.87 7.18
N ALA A 369 3.40 21.02 8.42
CA ALA A 369 3.46 22.30 9.13
C ALA A 369 4.59 23.20 8.60
N ALA A 370 4.61 24.48 8.94
CA ALA A 370 5.62 25.44 8.47
C ALA A 370 7.06 25.06 8.90
N ASN A 371 7.22 24.32 9.98
CA ASN A 371 8.52 23.79 10.44
C ASN A 371 8.87 22.43 9.84
N GLY A 372 8.02 21.86 8.95
CA GLY A 372 8.22 20.59 8.30
C GLY A 372 7.67 19.37 9.04
N ASP A 373 7.08 19.54 10.22
CA ASP A 373 6.42 18.45 10.94
C ASP A 373 5.23 17.90 10.16
N VAL A 374 4.98 16.61 10.32
CA VAL A 374 3.99 15.88 9.53
C VAL A 374 2.60 16.02 10.15
N ILE A 375 1.67 16.61 9.40
CA ILE A 375 0.26 16.69 9.78
C ILE A 375 -0.44 15.43 9.28
N THR A 376 -1.03 14.69 10.19
CA THR A 376 -1.72 13.42 9.89
C THR A 376 -3.17 13.46 10.33
N ASN A 377 -3.98 12.57 9.76
CA ASN A 377 -5.13 12.00 10.45
C ASN A 377 -4.75 10.59 10.89
N ASP A 378 -4.62 10.39 12.18
CA ASP A 378 -4.32 9.12 12.81
C ASP A 378 -5.63 8.50 13.31
N PRO A 379 -6.05 7.33 12.76
CA PRO A 379 -7.30 6.69 13.19
C PRO A 379 -7.24 6.11 14.61
N ALA A 380 -6.03 5.85 15.15
CA ALA A 380 -5.83 5.33 16.51
C ALA A 380 -6.05 6.41 17.56
N VAL A 381 -7.29 6.87 17.68
CA VAL A 381 -7.72 7.91 18.64
C VAL A 381 -9.12 7.55 19.17
N ARG A 382 -9.48 8.07 20.33
CA ARG A 382 -10.75 7.73 20.99
C ARG A 382 -11.99 8.40 20.41
N ALA A 383 -11.80 9.41 19.57
CA ALA A 383 -12.90 10.14 18.91
C ALA A 383 -12.37 10.80 17.63
N ASP A 384 -13.23 10.95 16.62
CA ASP A 384 -12.91 11.50 15.30
C ASP A 384 -12.22 12.86 15.38
N ALA A 385 -12.73 13.75 16.22
CA ALA A 385 -12.17 15.09 16.41
C ALA A 385 -10.70 15.09 16.89
N GLN A 386 -10.17 13.97 17.38
CA GLN A 386 -8.81 13.80 17.83
C GLN A 386 -7.87 13.26 16.76
N ALA A 387 -8.39 12.84 15.60
CA ALA A 387 -7.59 12.17 14.57
C ALA A 387 -6.48 13.05 13.99
N ARG A 388 -6.71 14.38 13.91
CA ARG A 388 -5.66 15.29 13.46
C ARG A 388 -4.52 15.37 14.48
N LYS A 389 -3.36 14.88 14.08
CA LYS A 389 -2.11 14.89 14.86
C LYS A 389 -1.02 15.63 14.09
N VAL A 390 -0.01 16.11 14.83
CA VAL A 390 1.22 16.66 14.27
C VAL A 390 2.38 15.92 14.91
N TYR A 391 3.16 15.24 14.10
CA TYR A 391 4.31 14.47 14.56
C TYR A 391 5.61 15.13 14.13
N PRO A 392 6.65 15.15 15.00
CA PRO A 392 7.96 15.61 14.59
C PRO A 392 8.44 14.88 13.35
N ARG A 393 8.94 15.63 12.36
CA ARG A 393 9.36 15.09 11.05
C ARG A 393 10.29 13.89 11.17
N VAL A 394 11.34 14.04 12.00
CA VAL A 394 12.38 13.00 12.16
C VAL A 394 11.81 11.71 12.75
N ASP A 395 10.93 11.83 13.75
CA ASP A 395 10.30 10.66 14.38
C ASP A 395 9.34 9.96 13.41
N PHE A 396 8.54 10.73 12.69
CA PHE A 396 7.60 10.17 11.72
C PHE A 396 8.35 9.48 10.57
N GLU A 397 9.35 10.13 9.98
CA GLU A 397 10.10 9.56 8.86
C GLU A 397 10.80 8.27 9.27
N ARG A 398 11.35 8.20 10.48
CA ARG A 398 11.98 7.00 11.03
C ARG A 398 11.01 5.82 11.07
N VAL A 399 9.81 5.96 11.67
CA VAL A 399 8.85 4.86 11.77
C VAL A 399 8.19 4.51 10.43
N TRP A 400 8.06 5.46 9.53
CA TRP A 400 7.56 5.24 8.19
C TRP A 400 8.59 4.51 7.31
N LEU A 401 9.87 4.86 7.38
CA LEU A 401 10.93 4.16 6.67
C LEU A 401 11.16 2.74 7.21
N ASN A 402 10.85 2.45 8.48
CA ASN A 402 10.78 1.07 9.00
C ASN A 402 9.73 0.22 8.26
N SER A 403 8.75 0.84 7.62
CA SER A 403 7.78 0.23 6.70
C SER A 403 8.11 0.50 5.23
N PHE A 404 9.40 0.69 4.92
CA PHE A 404 9.96 0.91 3.58
C PHE A 404 9.43 2.15 2.85
N GLY A 405 8.89 3.13 3.55
CA GLY A 405 8.27 4.29 2.91
C GLY A 405 6.97 3.96 2.15
N THR A 406 6.29 2.90 2.55
CA THR A 406 5.08 2.41 1.89
C THR A 406 3.93 3.40 2.05
N VAL A 407 3.25 3.68 0.92
CA VAL A 407 2.05 4.52 0.88
C VAL A 407 1.01 3.95 -0.08
N TYR A 408 -0.27 4.21 0.23
CA TYR A 408 -1.34 4.14 -0.76
C TYR A 408 -1.49 5.51 -1.41
N VAL A 409 -1.52 5.53 -2.72
CA VAL A 409 -1.86 6.69 -3.53
C VAL A 409 -3.26 6.46 -4.09
N ILE A 410 -4.21 7.32 -3.72
CA ILE A 410 -5.62 7.21 -4.11
C ILE A 410 -6.05 8.57 -4.63
N HIS A 411 -6.49 8.65 -5.89
CA HIS A 411 -6.88 9.92 -6.51
C HIS A 411 -7.88 9.73 -7.65
N PRO A 412 -8.68 10.74 -8.01
CA PRO A 412 -9.49 10.72 -9.22
C PRO A 412 -8.62 10.61 -10.48
N PRO A 413 -9.04 9.89 -11.53
CA PRO A 413 -8.25 9.72 -12.77
C PRO A 413 -7.84 11.04 -13.44
N GLY A 414 -8.59 12.13 -13.22
CA GLY A 414 -8.26 13.46 -13.75
C GLY A 414 -7.22 14.25 -12.95
N VAL A 415 -6.81 13.76 -11.79
CA VAL A 415 -5.80 14.42 -10.95
C VAL A 415 -4.42 13.99 -11.38
N ARG A 416 -3.58 14.94 -11.78
CA ARG A 416 -2.23 14.64 -12.24
C ARG A 416 -1.31 14.32 -11.05
N LEU A 417 -0.60 13.22 -11.12
CA LEU A 417 0.47 12.90 -10.18
C LEU A 417 1.65 13.88 -10.32
N PRO A 418 2.37 14.16 -9.23
CA PRO A 418 3.61 14.93 -9.33
C PRO A 418 4.64 14.18 -10.19
N PRO A 419 5.62 14.88 -10.81
CA PRO A 419 6.69 14.23 -11.54
C PRO A 419 7.60 13.45 -10.57
N ASN A 420 8.10 12.31 -11.02
CA ASN A 420 9.15 11.58 -10.31
C ASN A 420 10.43 12.41 -10.19
N VAL A 421 11.24 12.15 -9.18
CA VAL A 421 12.51 12.82 -8.96
C VAL A 421 13.47 12.51 -10.11
N ALA A 422 13.98 13.55 -10.75
CA ALA A 422 14.88 13.41 -11.90
C ALA A 422 16.17 12.66 -11.52
N GLY A 423 16.61 11.78 -12.40
CA GLY A 423 17.85 11.02 -12.22
C GLY A 423 17.73 9.75 -11.37
N LEU A 424 16.56 9.49 -10.77
CA LEU A 424 16.26 8.25 -10.06
C LEU A 424 15.24 7.40 -10.84
N PRO A 425 15.24 6.08 -10.65
CA PRO A 425 14.18 5.23 -11.19
C PRO A 425 12.80 5.72 -10.71
N ALA A 426 11.81 5.67 -11.58
CA ALA A 426 10.44 6.01 -11.20
C ALA A 426 9.98 5.11 -10.04
N ASN A 427 9.30 5.72 -9.04
CA ASN A 427 8.71 5.01 -7.91
C ASN A 427 7.23 5.35 -7.69
N TRP A 428 6.59 6.03 -8.66
CA TRP A 428 5.12 6.14 -8.84
C TRP A 428 4.74 6.38 -10.30
#